data_753628d7bb1abd819e6854187e9a74bb
#
_entry.id   753628d7bb1abd819e6854187e9a74bb
#
_cell.length_a   1.000
_cell.length_b   1.000
_cell.length_c   1.000
_cell.angle_alpha   90.00
_cell.angle_beta   90.00
_cell.angle_gamma   90.00
#
_symmetry.space_group_name_H-M   'P 1'
#
loop_
_entity.id
_entity.type
_entity.pdbx_description
1 polymer ?
#
loop_
_entity_poly.entity_id
_entity_poly.type
_entity_poly.pdbx_seq_one_letter_code
_entity_poly.pdbx_strand_id
1 'polypeptide(L)'
;MFSLKNKIFKLFNKHAPNTFLVMHGNVECCVFTINERFTEVLKCEMFNKKHTPIEIKDSISLFKWINKRLIPANRIQYDRIVSNYLNVYDNLIKFILDSYGLSLSDGYWIKPYDDDNRWETINYYKNDFDLTLLDMYLDSSISSEYKPIAKSPSNNIDGISPKAWTIENGDRVLIKRGKTDVYNEVIISKILDEFGFNHTKYWFDLYNDKPVCKCKNFTNDEIELIPASEIARIYNNNKEDIMWYMNFVDSKVDEGYNKISNMLLIDYVLGNEDRHWGNFGILRNIKTLEFVDTAPIFDNGNSLWISGFYNPVVKSKTTIGYNYSLRDLINKAYYSSKWEKALEIILTKEAKFETKEEIEKEYNGAVQNLKHIFE
;
A
#
# COMPACT_ATOMS: atom_id res chain seq x y z
N MET A 1 -35.30 2.96 -5.35
CA MET A 1 -34.37 2.56 -4.28
C MET A 1 -35.08 2.02 -3.03
N PHE A 2 -36.06 2.67 -2.47
CA PHE A 2 -36.84 2.20 -1.29
C PHE A 2 -37.51 0.81 -1.46
N SER A 3 -38.01 0.48 -2.64
CA SER A 3 -38.71 -0.79 -2.90
C SER A 3 -37.80 -2.01 -2.95
N LEU A 4 -36.53 -1.85 -3.36
CA LEU A 4 -35.56 -2.95 -3.41
C LEU A 4 -35.03 -3.27 -2.01
N LYS A 5 -34.74 -2.23 -1.21
CA LYS A 5 -34.37 -2.38 0.22
C LYS A 5 -35.43 -3.19 0.98
N ASN A 6 -36.71 -2.92 0.77
CA ASN A 6 -37.81 -3.63 1.44
C ASN A 6 -37.98 -5.08 1.00
N LYS A 7 -37.59 -5.46 -0.23
CA LYS A 7 -37.60 -6.86 -0.68
C LYS A 7 -36.39 -7.63 -0.12
N ILE A 8 -35.25 -6.99 -0.08
CA ILE A 8 -34.00 -7.56 0.46
C ILE A 8 -34.13 -7.72 1.97
N PHE A 9 -34.77 -6.76 2.63
CA PHE A 9 -35.10 -6.80 4.06
C PHE A 9 -35.88 -8.05 4.52
N LYS A 10 -36.71 -8.63 3.64
CA LYS A 10 -37.42 -9.87 3.93
C LYS A 10 -36.57 -11.13 3.82
N LEU A 11 -35.42 -11.05 3.16
CA LEU A 11 -34.51 -12.18 2.94
C LEU A 11 -33.43 -12.31 4.04
N PHE A 12 -33.09 -11.21 4.69
CA PHE A 12 -32.23 -11.20 5.86
C PHE A 12 -33.12 -10.95 7.09
N ASN A 13 -33.13 -11.88 8.00
CA ASN A 13 -33.82 -11.69 9.27
C ASN A 13 -33.16 -10.49 9.98
N LYS A 14 -33.90 -9.41 10.23
CA LYS A 14 -33.40 -8.13 10.79
C LYS A 14 -32.61 -8.28 12.10
N HIS A 15 -32.69 -9.44 12.71
CA HIS A 15 -32.05 -9.81 13.96
C HIS A 15 -31.22 -11.10 13.86
N ALA A 16 -30.84 -11.53 12.63
CA ALA A 16 -29.92 -12.65 12.54
C ALA A 16 -28.57 -12.24 13.13
N PRO A 17 -28.07 -12.96 14.13
CA PRO A 17 -26.73 -12.71 14.66
C PRO A 17 -25.72 -12.82 13.53
N ASN A 18 -24.62 -12.08 13.62
CA ASN A 18 -23.54 -12.08 12.65
C ASN A 18 -23.93 -11.59 11.23
N THR A 19 -24.81 -10.58 11.16
CA THR A 19 -25.15 -9.89 9.91
C THR A 19 -24.39 -8.55 9.84
N PHE A 20 -23.72 -8.31 8.70
CA PHE A 20 -22.84 -7.17 8.49
C PHE A 20 -23.09 -6.49 7.15
N LEU A 21 -22.68 -5.24 7.04
CA LEU A 21 -22.65 -4.45 5.83
C LEU A 21 -21.19 -4.17 5.41
N VAL A 22 -20.86 -4.37 4.14
CA VAL A 22 -19.68 -3.78 3.54
C VAL A 22 -20.04 -2.37 3.08
N MET A 23 -19.24 -1.41 3.47
CA MET A 23 -19.40 0.01 3.19
C MET A 23 -18.26 0.52 2.33
N HIS A 24 -18.52 1.57 1.53
CA HIS A 24 -17.52 2.37 0.85
C HIS A 24 -17.80 3.84 1.17
N GLY A 25 -16.98 4.47 2.02
CA GLY A 25 -17.39 5.70 2.68
C GLY A 25 -18.74 5.49 3.37
N ASN A 26 -19.73 6.33 3.07
CA ASN A 26 -21.09 6.19 3.58
C ASN A 26 -22.04 5.39 2.67
N VAL A 27 -21.52 4.76 1.62
CA VAL A 27 -22.34 4.00 0.67
C VAL A 27 -22.38 2.53 1.08
N GLU A 28 -23.58 1.99 1.29
CA GLU A 28 -23.79 0.56 1.51
C GLU A 28 -23.53 -0.22 0.21
N CYS A 29 -22.57 -1.15 0.24
CA CYS A 29 -22.17 -1.96 -0.92
C CYS A 29 -22.91 -3.28 -0.99
N CYS A 30 -22.82 -4.08 0.06
CA CYS A 30 -23.51 -5.35 0.18
C CYS A 30 -23.80 -5.69 1.65
N VAL A 31 -24.78 -6.58 1.86
CA VAL A 31 -25.06 -7.20 3.16
C VAL A 31 -24.63 -8.65 3.13
N PHE A 32 -24.15 -9.15 4.25
CA PHE A 32 -23.78 -10.57 4.37
C PHE A 32 -24.03 -11.11 5.77
N THR A 33 -24.17 -12.43 5.85
CA THR A 33 -24.19 -13.18 7.11
C THR A 33 -23.02 -14.14 7.16
N ILE A 34 -22.39 -14.27 8.31
CA ILE A 34 -21.29 -15.20 8.55
C ILE A 34 -21.68 -16.21 9.60
N ASN A 35 -21.14 -17.42 9.53
CA ASN A 35 -21.46 -18.48 10.52
C ASN A 35 -20.93 -18.12 11.92
N GLU A 36 -21.40 -18.82 12.95
CA GLU A 36 -21.02 -18.56 14.35
C GLU A 36 -19.54 -18.73 14.65
N ARG A 37 -18.83 -19.51 13.83
CA ARG A 37 -17.38 -19.75 13.95
C ARG A 37 -16.54 -18.76 13.17
N PHE A 38 -17.15 -17.83 12.43
CA PHE A 38 -16.47 -16.85 11.57
C PHE A 38 -15.54 -17.48 10.52
N THR A 39 -15.91 -18.64 9.99
CA THR A 39 -15.12 -19.40 9.02
C THR A 39 -15.69 -19.38 7.60
N GLU A 40 -16.92 -18.90 7.43
CA GLU A 40 -17.62 -18.94 6.14
C GLU A 40 -18.71 -17.86 6.09
N VAL A 41 -18.78 -17.15 4.96
CA VAL A 41 -19.90 -16.26 4.62
C VAL A 41 -21.03 -17.12 4.05
N LEU A 42 -22.13 -17.21 4.79
CA LEU A 42 -23.28 -18.04 4.44
C LEU A 42 -24.10 -17.44 3.29
N LYS A 43 -24.23 -16.09 3.29
CA LYS A 43 -25.02 -15.36 2.33
C LYS A 43 -24.44 -13.99 2.09
N CYS A 44 -24.48 -13.53 0.84
CA CYS A 44 -24.08 -12.20 0.42
C CYS A 44 -25.06 -11.66 -0.61
N GLU A 45 -25.49 -10.40 -0.46
CA GLU A 45 -26.33 -9.71 -1.43
C GLU A 45 -25.82 -8.29 -1.71
N MET A 46 -25.57 -7.99 -2.97
CA MET A 46 -24.98 -6.72 -3.40
C MET A 46 -26.08 -5.69 -3.72
N PHE A 47 -25.94 -4.47 -3.18
CA PHE A 47 -26.84 -3.35 -3.43
C PHE A 47 -26.29 -2.37 -4.47
N ASN A 48 -24.98 -2.11 -4.39
CA ASN A 48 -24.33 -1.09 -5.20
C ASN A 48 -23.03 -1.64 -5.82
N LYS A 49 -23.15 -2.24 -7.00
CA LYS A 49 -22.01 -2.83 -7.71
C LYS A 49 -20.88 -1.85 -8.01
N LYS A 50 -21.18 -0.56 -8.20
CA LYS A 50 -20.15 0.44 -8.52
C LYS A 50 -19.21 0.73 -7.33
N HIS A 51 -19.78 0.73 -6.14
CA HIS A 51 -19.05 0.96 -4.89
C HIS A 51 -18.58 -0.34 -4.23
N THR A 52 -19.07 -1.50 -4.64
CA THR A 52 -18.62 -2.78 -4.09
C THR A 52 -17.19 -3.07 -4.55
N PRO A 53 -16.29 -3.54 -3.65
CA PRO A 53 -14.97 -4.01 -4.08
C PRO A 53 -15.12 -5.00 -5.24
N ILE A 54 -14.39 -4.78 -6.33
CA ILE A 54 -14.55 -5.55 -7.57
C ILE A 54 -14.30 -7.05 -7.38
N GLU A 55 -13.53 -7.40 -6.37
CA GLU A 55 -13.22 -8.78 -6.02
C GLU A 55 -14.45 -9.53 -5.51
N ILE A 56 -15.43 -8.81 -4.96
CA ILE A 56 -16.63 -9.40 -4.35
C ILE A 56 -17.66 -9.68 -5.44
N LYS A 57 -17.84 -10.95 -5.74
CA LYS A 57 -18.84 -11.45 -6.70
C LYS A 57 -19.90 -12.34 -6.03
N ASP A 58 -19.52 -12.97 -4.94
CA ASP A 58 -20.30 -13.95 -4.19
C ASP A 58 -19.78 -14.07 -2.73
N SER A 59 -20.36 -14.97 -1.96
CA SER A 59 -19.98 -15.24 -0.56
C SER A 59 -18.52 -15.68 -0.42
N ILE A 60 -18.01 -16.49 -1.36
CA ILE A 60 -16.64 -17.01 -1.31
C ILE A 60 -15.63 -15.88 -1.55
N SER A 61 -15.86 -15.07 -2.56
CA SER A 61 -15.00 -13.93 -2.88
C SER A 61 -15.05 -12.84 -1.82
N LEU A 62 -16.21 -12.62 -1.20
CA LEU A 62 -16.34 -11.74 -0.05
C LEU A 62 -15.51 -12.23 1.15
N PHE A 63 -15.58 -13.52 1.48
CA PHE A 63 -14.79 -14.09 2.56
C PHE A 63 -13.28 -13.95 2.29
N LYS A 64 -12.83 -14.16 1.06
CA LYS A 64 -11.44 -13.92 0.64
C LYS A 64 -11.05 -12.45 0.77
N TRP A 65 -11.92 -11.51 0.41
CA TRP A 65 -11.69 -10.09 0.55
C TRP A 65 -11.56 -9.67 2.02
N ILE A 66 -12.41 -10.20 2.91
CA ILE A 66 -12.28 -9.97 4.36
C ILE A 66 -10.92 -10.48 4.86
N ASN A 67 -10.50 -11.69 4.43
CA ASN A 67 -9.20 -12.24 4.83
C ASN A 67 -8.00 -11.40 4.36
N LYS A 68 -8.09 -10.70 3.22
CA LYS A 68 -7.04 -9.80 2.76
C LYS A 68 -6.88 -8.55 3.64
N ARG A 69 -7.82 -8.26 4.50
CA ARG A 69 -7.73 -7.18 5.50
C ARG A 69 -7.02 -7.61 6.79
N LEU A 70 -6.52 -8.83 6.83
CA LEU A 70 -5.59 -9.30 7.84
C LEU A 70 -4.14 -8.95 7.47
N ILE A 71 -3.29 -8.99 8.50
CA ILE A 71 -1.85 -8.89 8.28
C ILE A 71 -1.38 -9.98 7.31
N PRO A 72 -0.53 -9.65 6.32
CA PRO A 72 -0.03 -10.63 5.35
C PRO A 72 0.75 -11.76 6.02
N ALA A 73 0.50 -13.01 5.61
CA ALA A 73 1.15 -14.18 6.19
C ALA A 73 2.68 -14.24 5.99
N ASN A 74 3.20 -13.50 5.00
CA ASN A 74 4.64 -13.37 4.74
C ASN A 74 5.30 -12.22 5.54
N ARG A 75 4.55 -11.50 6.38
CA ARG A 75 5.09 -10.44 7.24
C ARG A 75 6.11 -11.02 8.22
N ILE A 76 7.26 -10.36 8.32
CA ILE A 76 8.19 -10.65 9.42
C ILE A 76 7.44 -10.47 10.75
N GLN A 77 7.56 -11.47 11.65
CA GLN A 77 6.84 -11.54 12.94
C GLN A 77 5.34 -11.90 12.84
N TYR A 78 4.84 -12.39 11.70
CA TYR A 78 3.45 -12.79 11.52
C TYR A 78 2.94 -13.67 12.67
N ASP A 79 3.64 -14.78 12.96
CA ASP A 79 3.21 -15.74 14.00
C ASP A 79 3.07 -15.08 15.37
N ARG A 80 3.99 -14.19 15.72
CA ARG A 80 3.97 -13.44 16.98
C ARG A 80 2.77 -12.51 17.05
N ILE A 81 2.53 -11.73 15.99
CA ILE A 81 1.41 -10.79 15.92
C ILE A 81 0.09 -11.56 16.00
N VAL A 82 -0.06 -12.62 15.21
CA VAL A 82 -1.26 -13.46 15.17
C VAL A 82 -1.51 -14.14 16.51
N SER A 83 -0.46 -14.67 17.16
CA SER A 83 -0.60 -15.29 18.49
C SER A 83 -1.10 -14.30 19.54
N ASN A 84 -0.66 -13.05 19.52
CA ASN A 84 -1.18 -12.02 20.41
C ASN A 84 -2.66 -11.72 20.17
N TYR A 85 -3.12 -11.70 18.90
CA TYR A 85 -4.54 -11.54 18.59
C TYR A 85 -5.36 -12.75 19.03
N LEU A 86 -4.88 -13.97 18.77
CA LEU A 86 -5.57 -15.21 19.15
C LEU A 86 -5.65 -15.43 20.67
N ASN A 87 -4.82 -14.77 21.47
CA ASN A 87 -4.97 -14.75 22.93
C ASN A 87 -6.23 -13.99 23.41
N VAL A 88 -6.81 -13.12 22.57
CA VAL A 88 -7.99 -12.31 22.89
C VAL A 88 -9.20 -12.71 22.05
N TYR A 89 -8.96 -13.07 20.81
CA TYR A 89 -9.99 -13.46 19.85
C TYR A 89 -9.84 -14.93 19.48
N ASP A 90 -10.92 -15.68 19.55
CA ASP A 90 -10.93 -17.09 19.10
C ASP A 90 -10.73 -17.23 17.58
N ASN A 91 -10.90 -16.10 16.83
CA ASN A 91 -10.82 -16.10 15.37
C ASN A 91 -10.42 -14.70 14.86
N LEU A 92 -9.47 -14.67 13.90
CA LEU A 92 -8.97 -13.43 13.30
C LEU A 92 -10.00 -12.69 12.45
N ILE A 93 -10.96 -13.40 11.84
CA ILE A 93 -12.06 -12.76 11.10
C ILE A 93 -12.96 -11.98 12.06
N LYS A 94 -13.27 -12.55 13.25
CA LYS A 94 -14.01 -11.84 14.28
C LYS A 94 -13.27 -10.54 14.68
N PHE A 95 -11.94 -10.61 14.84
CA PHE A 95 -11.12 -9.44 15.12
C PHE A 95 -11.28 -8.35 14.03
N ILE A 96 -11.24 -8.72 12.73
CA ILE A 96 -11.45 -7.75 11.64
C ILE A 96 -12.84 -7.12 11.73
N LEU A 97 -13.88 -7.91 11.95
CA LEU A 97 -15.25 -7.43 12.00
C LEU A 97 -15.45 -6.49 13.20
N ASP A 98 -14.88 -6.80 14.36
CA ASP A 98 -14.94 -5.97 15.56
C ASP A 98 -14.12 -4.66 15.40
N SER A 99 -13.09 -4.66 14.54
CA SER A 99 -12.28 -3.49 14.18
C SER A 99 -12.79 -2.74 12.94
N TYR A 100 -13.98 -3.07 12.45
CA TYR A 100 -14.56 -2.52 11.22
C TYR A 100 -13.76 -2.79 9.95
N GLY A 101 -12.69 -3.55 9.98
CA GLY A 101 -11.82 -3.83 8.83
C GLY A 101 -11.29 -2.58 8.13
N LEU A 102 -11.08 -1.48 8.86
CA LEU A 102 -10.65 -0.19 8.34
C LEU A 102 -9.21 -0.21 7.83
N SER A 103 -8.92 0.65 6.86
CA SER A 103 -7.60 0.86 6.26
C SER A 103 -7.24 2.33 6.17
N LEU A 104 -5.95 2.63 5.97
CA LEU A 104 -5.44 3.95 5.56
C LEU A 104 -5.07 3.98 4.07
N SER A 105 -5.50 3.01 3.27
CA SER A 105 -5.29 2.99 1.82
C SER A 105 -6.57 3.13 1.01
N ASP A 106 -7.71 2.75 1.59
CA ASP A 106 -9.01 2.74 0.90
C ASP A 106 -10.16 3.23 1.79
N GLY A 107 -11.33 3.45 1.18
CA GLY A 107 -12.56 3.88 1.84
C GLY A 107 -13.48 2.72 2.26
N TYR A 108 -13.03 1.46 2.16
CA TYR A 108 -13.86 0.32 2.50
C TYR A 108 -13.81 -0.03 3.99
N TRP A 109 -14.97 -0.42 4.53
CA TRP A 109 -15.10 -0.88 5.90
C TRP A 109 -16.32 -1.80 6.09
N ILE A 110 -16.38 -2.46 7.24
CA ILE A 110 -17.42 -3.43 7.56
C ILE A 110 -18.09 -3.03 8.87
N LYS A 111 -19.39 -2.98 8.91
CA LYS A 111 -20.13 -2.70 10.16
C LYS A 111 -21.19 -3.75 10.45
N PRO A 112 -21.53 -3.99 11.73
CA PRO A 112 -22.74 -4.69 12.07
C PRO A 112 -23.96 -4.05 11.40
N TYR A 113 -24.94 -4.86 11.03
CA TYR A 113 -26.11 -4.38 10.28
C TYR A 113 -26.88 -3.26 10.99
N ASP A 114 -27.00 -3.37 12.32
CA ASP A 114 -27.75 -2.42 13.17
C ASP A 114 -26.84 -1.30 13.74
N ASP A 115 -25.59 -1.17 13.27
CA ASP A 115 -24.67 -0.13 13.71
C ASP A 115 -24.95 1.18 12.94
N ASP A 116 -25.08 2.30 13.66
CA ASP A 116 -25.34 3.64 13.12
C ASP A 116 -24.08 4.43 12.80
N ASN A 117 -22.90 3.85 12.99
CA ASN A 117 -21.63 4.52 12.69
C ASN A 117 -21.56 4.97 11.22
N ARG A 118 -20.88 6.11 11.02
CA ARG A 118 -20.65 6.73 9.74
C ARG A 118 -19.15 6.83 9.46
N TRP A 119 -18.79 6.99 8.19
CA TRP A 119 -17.41 7.10 7.75
C TRP A 119 -16.64 8.18 8.53
N GLU A 120 -17.24 9.35 8.71
CA GLU A 120 -16.61 10.49 9.39
C GLU A 120 -16.24 10.21 10.85
N THR A 121 -17.00 9.34 11.51
CA THR A 121 -16.85 9.04 12.95
C THR A 121 -15.89 7.91 13.25
N ILE A 122 -15.50 7.11 12.22
CA ILE A 122 -14.72 5.90 12.45
C ILE A 122 -13.44 5.78 11.64
N ASN A 123 -13.34 6.49 10.49
CA ASN A 123 -12.18 6.38 9.63
C ASN A 123 -10.89 6.78 10.36
N TYR A 124 -9.79 6.10 10.04
CA TYR A 124 -8.49 6.37 10.65
C TYR A 124 -7.82 7.66 10.16
N TYR A 125 -8.34 8.31 9.14
CA TYR A 125 -7.80 9.57 8.63
C TYR A 125 -8.05 10.74 9.58
N LYS A 126 -9.22 10.78 10.23
CA LYS A 126 -9.65 11.87 11.13
C LYS A 126 -9.78 11.46 12.57
N ASN A 127 -9.89 10.15 12.84
CA ASN A 127 -10.07 9.64 14.18
C ASN A 127 -8.82 8.92 14.66
N ASP A 128 -8.53 9.01 15.94
CA ASP A 128 -7.39 8.37 16.55
C ASP A 128 -7.53 6.83 16.53
N PHE A 129 -6.41 6.17 16.49
CA PHE A 129 -6.29 4.72 16.56
C PHE A 129 -5.25 4.30 17.59
N ASP A 130 -5.25 3.04 17.93
CA ASP A 130 -4.40 2.51 19.00
C ASP A 130 -2.93 2.45 18.56
N LEU A 131 -2.07 3.12 19.35
CA LEU A 131 -0.63 3.16 19.17
C LEU A 131 0.11 2.20 20.09
N THR A 132 -0.56 1.52 21.02
CA THR A 132 0.09 0.62 21.99
C THR A 132 0.71 -0.61 21.33
N LEU A 133 0.32 -0.90 20.09
CA LEU A 133 0.80 -2.03 19.31
C LEU A 133 2.06 -1.73 18.46
N LEU A 134 2.59 -0.49 18.46
CA LEU A 134 3.73 -0.10 17.63
C LEU A 134 4.93 -1.03 17.83
N ASP A 135 5.29 -1.30 19.09
CA ASP A 135 6.41 -2.21 19.41
C ASP A 135 6.17 -3.62 18.87
N MET A 136 4.94 -4.10 18.92
CA MET A 136 4.60 -5.42 18.39
C MET A 136 4.86 -5.53 16.88
N TYR A 137 4.59 -4.45 16.13
CA TYR A 137 4.79 -4.42 14.68
C TYR A 137 6.21 -4.06 14.26
N LEU A 138 6.94 -3.28 15.08
CA LEU A 138 8.24 -2.74 14.72
C LEU A 138 9.41 -3.45 15.41
N ASP A 139 9.23 -3.96 16.63
CA ASP A 139 10.32 -4.54 17.42
C ASP A 139 10.06 -5.97 17.91
N SER A 140 10.83 -6.93 17.39
CA SER A 140 10.75 -8.34 17.79
C SER A 140 11.32 -8.64 19.18
N SER A 141 12.08 -7.72 19.76
CA SER A 141 12.80 -7.95 21.04
C SER A 141 11.92 -7.66 22.26
N ILE A 142 10.78 -6.98 22.09
CA ILE A 142 9.89 -6.61 23.18
C ILE A 142 8.85 -7.72 23.39
N SER A 143 8.88 -8.38 24.54
CA SER A 143 7.81 -9.26 24.99
C SER A 143 6.67 -8.39 25.52
N SER A 144 5.59 -8.28 24.77
CA SER A 144 4.43 -7.52 25.20
C SER A 144 3.34 -8.44 25.71
N GLU A 145 2.95 -8.28 26.97
CA GLU A 145 1.68 -8.78 27.50
C GLU A 145 0.51 -7.88 27.08
N TYR A 146 0.55 -7.34 25.86
CA TYR A 146 -0.48 -6.44 25.38
C TYR A 146 -1.75 -7.22 25.02
N LYS A 147 -2.87 -6.77 25.55
CA LYS A 147 -4.19 -7.14 25.03
C LYS A 147 -4.41 -6.32 23.75
N PRO A 148 -4.53 -6.92 22.58
CA PRO A 148 -4.78 -6.18 21.36
C PRO A 148 -6.11 -5.45 21.47
N ILE A 149 -6.06 -4.13 21.38
CA ILE A 149 -7.25 -3.32 21.17
C ILE A 149 -7.48 -3.28 19.65
N ALA A 150 -8.71 -3.55 19.26
CA ALA A 150 -9.06 -3.87 17.88
C ALA A 150 -8.93 -2.72 16.86
N LYS A 151 -8.41 -1.54 17.21
CA LYS A 151 -8.46 -0.35 16.37
C LYS A 151 -7.07 0.14 15.95
N SER A 152 -6.42 -0.56 15.03
CA SER A 152 -5.17 -0.10 14.43
C SER A 152 -5.14 -0.37 12.92
N PRO A 153 -4.78 0.63 12.08
CA PRO A 153 -4.61 0.44 10.65
C PRO A 153 -3.38 -0.40 10.30
N SER A 154 -2.52 -0.70 11.27
CA SER A 154 -1.31 -1.52 11.07
C SER A 154 -1.62 -2.98 10.74
N ASN A 155 -2.86 -3.42 10.97
CA ASN A 155 -3.30 -4.80 10.74
C ASN A 155 -3.38 -5.19 9.27
N ASN A 156 -3.59 -4.25 8.35
CA ASN A 156 -3.79 -4.53 6.94
C ASN A 156 -2.81 -3.79 6.02
N ILE A 157 -1.63 -3.46 6.51
CA ILE A 157 -0.57 -2.91 5.67
C ILE A 157 0.08 -4.04 4.89
N ASP A 158 0.20 -3.93 3.57
CA ASP A 158 0.88 -4.93 2.74
C ASP A 158 2.42 -4.90 2.88
N GLY A 159 3.08 -5.99 2.47
CA GLY A 159 4.53 -6.16 2.39
C GLY A 159 5.18 -6.91 3.56
N ILE A 160 6.45 -7.30 3.38
CA ILE A 160 7.19 -8.23 4.23
C ILE A 160 7.83 -7.54 5.45
N SER A 161 8.43 -6.36 5.24
CA SER A 161 9.21 -5.66 6.27
C SER A 161 8.34 -5.17 7.43
N PRO A 162 8.85 -5.13 8.66
CA PRO A 162 8.15 -4.57 9.81
C PRO A 162 7.75 -3.13 9.56
N LYS A 163 6.46 -2.84 9.71
CA LYS A 163 5.91 -1.50 9.50
C LYS A 163 4.65 -1.28 10.31
N ALA A 164 4.42 -0.03 10.72
CA ALA A 164 3.24 0.37 11.49
C ALA A 164 2.85 1.82 11.20
N TRP A 165 1.57 2.11 11.35
CA TRP A 165 1.05 3.47 11.33
C TRP A 165 1.13 4.11 12.71
N THR A 166 1.50 5.39 12.73
CA THR A 166 1.45 6.26 13.91
C THR A 166 0.77 7.59 13.58
N ILE A 167 0.58 8.42 14.60
CA ILE A 167 0.06 9.79 14.47
C ILE A 167 1.15 10.74 14.96
N GLU A 168 1.63 11.61 14.09
CA GLU A 168 2.62 12.63 14.41
C GLU A 168 2.13 14.00 13.95
N ASN A 169 1.97 14.92 14.89
CA ASN A 169 1.46 16.29 14.62
C ASN A 169 0.11 16.32 13.87
N GLY A 170 -0.74 15.31 14.10
CA GLY A 170 -2.02 15.14 13.42
C GLY A 170 -1.95 14.39 12.08
N ASP A 171 -0.77 14.21 11.51
CA ASP A 171 -0.56 13.45 10.29
C ASP A 171 -0.53 11.93 10.57
N ARG A 172 -1.00 11.15 9.62
CA ARG A 172 -0.86 9.68 9.61
C ARG A 172 0.47 9.34 8.99
N VAL A 173 1.36 8.78 9.78
CA VAL A 173 2.74 8.51 9.40
C VAL A 173 2.99 7.01 9.42
N LEU A 174 3.50 6.48 8.31
CA LEU A 174 3.97 5.10 8.21
C LEU A 174 5.42 5.04 8.65
N ILE A 175 5.70 4.17 9.61
CA ILE A 175 7.05 3.81 10.04
C ILE A 175 7.40 2.49 9.38
N LYS A 176 8.52 2.42 8.66
CA LYS A 176 9.10 1.19 8.13
C LYS A 176 10.43 0.92 8.84
N ARG A 177 10.63 -0.30 9.30
CA ARG A 177 11.87 -0.76 9.89
C ARG A 177 12.52 -1.80 9.01
N GLY A 178 13.80 -1.68 8.84
CA GLY A 178 14.59 -2.57 7.99
C GLY A 178 16.07 -2.36 8.20
N LYS A 179 16.82 -2.68 7.19
CA LYS A 179 18.27 -2.44 7.11
C LYS A 179 18.53 -1.42 6.00
N THR A 180 19.15 -1.86 4.91
CA THR A 180 19.48 -1.04 3.76
C THR A 180 18.25 -0.44 3.08
N ASP A 181 17.14 -1.17 3.06
CA ASP A 181 15.86 -0.72 2.48
C ASP A 181 15.34 0.60 3.09
N VAL A 182 15.57 0.82 4.40
CA VAL A 182 15.20 2.06 5.10
C VAL A 182 15.98 3.26 4.55
N TYR A 183 17.27 3.09 4.33
CA TYR A 183 18.13 4.15 3.80
C TYR A 183 17.83 4.42 2.30
N ASN A 184 17.58 3.36 1.53
CA ASN A 184 17.23 3.47 0.11
C ASN A 184 15.96 4.30 -0.08
N GLU A 185 14.90 4.07 0.72
CA GLU A 185 13.69 4.89 0.67
C GLU A 185 14.00 6.39 0.81
N VAL A 186 14.87 6.74 1.77
CA VAL A 186 15.22 8.15 2.05
C VAL A 186 16.08 8.74 0.94
N ILE A 187 17.09 8.00 0.46
CA ILE A 187 17.99 8.46 -0.61
C ILE A 187 17.21 8.67 -1.89
N ILE A 188 16.37 7.71 -2.28
CA ILE A 188 15.59 7.81 -3.51
C ILE A 188 14.56 8.94 -3.39
N SER A 189 13.93 9.13 -2.22
CA SER A 189 13.05 10.26 -2.01
C SER A 189 13.76 11.61 -2.28
N LYS A 190 15.01 11.79 -1.83
CA LYS A 190 15.81 12.99 -2.13
C LYS A 190 16.12 13.12 -3.62
N ILE A 191 16.46 12.03 -4.28
CA ILE A 191 16.70 12.00 -5.73
C ILE A 191 15.44 12.43 -6.48
N LEU A 192 14.30 11.89 -6.12
CA LEU A 192 13.00 12.21 -6.73
C LEU A 192 12.60 13.67 -6.50
N ASP A 193 12.94 14.27 -5.33
CA ASP A 193 12.79 15.70 -5.07
C ASP A 193 13.59 16.54 -6.09
N GLU A 194 14.83 16.17 -6.37
CA GLU A 194 15.68 16.87 -7.34
C GLU A 194 15.15 16.78 -8.77
N PHE A 195 14.54 15.66 -9.13
CA PHE A 195 13.88 15.50 -10.44
C PHE A 195 12.52 16.20 -10.50
N GLY A 196 11.93 16.56 -9.36
CA GLY A 196 10.61 17.13 -9.28
C GLY A 196 9.50 16.12 -9.59
N PHE A 197 9.73 14.83 -9.34
CA PHE A 197 8.71 13.80 -9.50
C PHE A 197 7.78 13.77 -8.31
N ASN A 198 6.49 13.54 -8.58
CA ASN A 198 5.51 13.31 -7.53
C ASN A 198 5.80 11.95 -6.85
N HIS A 199 6.19 12.01 -5.58
CA HIS A 199 6.57 10.82 -4.81
C HIS A 199 6.22 10.98 -3.34
N THR A 200 6.16 9.86 -2.62
CA THR A 200 6.03 9.82 -1.17
C THR A 200 7.36 10.26 -0.55
N LYS A 201 7.33 11.34 0.23
CA LYS A 201 8.53 11.87 0.89
C LYS A 201 8.89 11.05 2.10
N TYR A 202 10.07 10.44 2.06
CA TYR A 202 10.62 9.66 3.16
C TYR A 202 11.69 10.48 3.90
N TRP A 203 11.68 10.33 5.23
CA TRP A 203 12.76 10.84 6.08
C TRP A 203 13.25 9.76 7.03
N PHE A 204 14.52 9.89 7.43
CA PHE A 204 15.17 9.00 8.38
C PHE A 204 14.80 9.37 9.82
N ASP A 205 14.63 8.35 10.66
CA ASP A 205 14.45 8.50 12.09
C ASP A 205 14.95 7.26 12.84
N LEU A 206 14.92 7.32 14.16
CA LEU A 206 15.20 6.19 15.05
C LEU A 206 13.93 5.80 15.80
N TYR A 207 13.67 4.52 15.90
CA TYR A 207 12.63 3.96 16.77
C TYR A 207 13.28 2.93 17.71
N ASN A 208 13.27 3.20 19.03
CA ASN A 208 14.00 2.41 20.04
C ASN A 208 15.48 2.20 19.64
N ASP A 209 16.16 3.30 19.31
CA ASP A 209 17.56 3.34 18.86
C ASP A 209 17.88 2.52 17.60
N LYS A 210 16.88 2.13 16.85
CA LYS A 210 17.03 1.37 15.59
C LYS A 210 16.59 2.18 14.39
N PRO A 211 17.30 2.06 13.25
CA PRO A 211 16.97 2.81 12.03
C PRO A 211 15.56 2.51 11.53
N VAL A 212 14.85 3.57 11.21
CA VAL A 212 13.55 3.52 10.53
C VAL A 212 13.49 4.62 9.48
N CYS A 213 12.67 4.43 8.45
CA CYS A 213 12.20 5.53 7.64
C CYS A 213 10.72 5.77 7.90
N LYS A 214 10.33 7.02 7.73
CA LYS A 214 8.96 7.47 7.92
C LYS A 214 8.45 8.18 6.69
N CYS A 215 7.16 8.08 6.41
CA CYS A 215 6.50 8.87 5.39
C CYS A 215 5.06 9.20 5.79
N LYS A 216 4.56 10.35 5.31
CA LYS A 216 3.15 10.68 5.48
C LYS A 216 2.28 9.82 4.57
N ASN A 217 1.06 9.54 5.02
CA ASN A 217 0.05 8.95 4.16
C ASN A 217 -0.31 9.90 3.01
N PHE A 218 -0.40 9.37 1.80
CA PHE A 218 -0.78 10.13 0.61
C PHE A 218 -2.26 9.99 0.24
N THR A 219 -2.99 9.11 0.93
CA THR A 219 -4.45 9.00 0.85
C THR A 219 -5.11 9.79 1.99
N ASN A 220 -6.40 10.03 1.90
CA ASN A 220 -7.18 10.71 2.93
C ASN A 220 -8.64 10.19 2.97
N ASP A 221 -9.50 10.80 3.76
CA ASP A 221 -10.89 10.36 3.93
C ASP A 221 -11.78 10.56 2.68
N GLU A 222 -11.27 11.22 1.64
CA GLU A 222 -11.95 11.44 0.36
C GLU A 222 -11.24 10.74 -0.81
N ILE A 223 -9.94 10.44 -0.68
CA ILE A 223 -9.08 9.90 -1.75
C ILE A 223 -8.48 8.58 -1.31
N GLU A 224 -8.65 7.57 -2.11
CA GLU A 224 -8.13 6.22 -1.93
C GLU A 224 -7.15 5.80 -3.02
N LEU A 225 -6.31 4.82 -2.73
CA LEU A 225 -5.42 4.17 -3.69
C LEU A 225 -6.14 2.98 -4.34
N ILE A 226 -6.16 2.96 -5.67
CA ILE A 226 -6.50 1.76 -6.43
C ILE A 226 -5.22 1.21 -7.04
N PRO A 227 -4.70 0.08 -6.54
CA PRO A 227 -3.49 -0.53 -7.07
C PRO A 227 -3.61 -0.89 -8.56
N ALA A 228 -2.50 -0.82 -9.29
CA ALA A 228 -2.49 -1.16 -10.72
C ALA A 228 -2.97 -2.60 -10.99
N SER A 229 -2.69 -3.54 -10.09
CA SER A 229 -3.21 -4.90 -10.17
C SER A 229 -4.74 -4.97 -10.15
N GLU A 230 -5.39 -4.10 -9.38
CA GLU A 230 -6.85 -3.99 -9.39
C GLU A 230 -7.36 -3.38 -10.68
N ILE A 231 -6.71 -2.33 -11.18
CA ILE A 231 -7.04 -1.73 -12.48
C ILE A 231 -6.95 -2.78 -13.60
N ALA A 232 -5.85 -3.54 -13.65
CA ALA A 232 -5.67 -4.61 -14.63
C ALA A 232 -6.78 -5.67 -14.53
N ARG A 233 -7.18 -6.04 -13.34
CA ARG A 233 -8.25 -7.01 -13.09
C ARG A 233 -9.62 -6.50 -13.53
N ILE A 234 -9.91 -5.23 -13.26
CA ILE A 234 -11.19 -4.61 -13.58
C ILE A 234 -11.34 -4.38 -15.09
N TYR A 235 -10.33 -3.78 -15.70
CA TYR A 235 -10.44 -3.18 -17.04
C TYR A 235 -9.66 -3.95 -18.11
N ASN A 236 -8.79 -4.90 -17.75
CA ASN A 236 -7.96 -5.67 -18.68
C ASN A 236 -8.03 -7.19 -18.49
N ASN A 237 -9.16 -7.70 -18.00
CA ASN A 237 -9.36 -9.15 -17.79
C ASN A 237 -8.23 -9.83 -17.01
N ASN A 238 -7.71 -9.19 -16.00
CA ASN A 238 -6.59 -9.63 -15.16
C ASN A 238 -5.26 -9.80 -15.93
N LYS A 239 -5.06 -9.08 -17.03
CA LYS A 239 -3.78 -9.04 -17.73
C LYS A 239 -2.95 -7.87 -17.24
N GLU A 240 -1.84 -8.17 -16.63
CA GLU A 240 -0.84 -7.19 -16.18
C GLU A 240 0.05 -6.78 -17.38
N ASP A 241 -0.46 -5.88 -18.22
CA ASP A 241 0.19 -5.33 -19.40
C ASP A 241 0.50 -3.85 -19.16
N ILE A 242 1.78 -3.53 -19.04
CA ILE A 242 2.22 -2.18 -18.69
C ILE A 242 1.89 -1.17 -19.78
N MET A 243 1.95 -1.54 -21.06
CA MET A 243 1.61 -0.65 -22.16
C MET A 243 0.12 -0.31 -22.16
N TRP A 244 -0.70 -1.33 -21.97
CA TRP A 244 -2.13 -1.12 -21.80
C TRP A 244 -2.42 -0.22 -20.60
N TYR A 245 -1.77 -0.48 -19.46
CA TYR A 245 -1.96 0.30 -18.24
C TYR A 245 -1.59 1.78 -18.42
N MET A 246 -0.44 2.06 -19.04
CA MET A 246 0.01 3.43 -19.32
C MET A 246 -1.00 4.20 -20.19
N ASN A 247 -1.52 3.57 -21.27
CA ASN A 247 -2.55 4.16 -22.12
C ASN A 247 -3.89 4.33 -21.38
N PHE A 248 -4.25 3.37 -20.53
CA PHE A 248 -5.44 3.47 -19.69
C PHE A 248 -5.35 4.67 -18.74
N VAL A 249 -4.23 4.80 -18.02
CA VAL A 249 -3.98 5.91 -17.08
C VAL A 249 -4.01 7.25 -17.81
N ASP A 250 -3.38 7.35 -18.97
CA ASP A 250 -3.37 8.56 -19.80
C ASP A 250 -4.78 9.00 -20.25
N SER A 251 -5.67 8.03 -20.46
CA SER A 251 -7.09 8.30 -20.78
C SER A 251 -7.90 8.80 -19.58
N LYS A 252 -7.36 8.77 -18.37
CA LYS A 252 -8.09 9.07 -17.11
C LYS A 252 -7.47 10.19 -16.31
N VAL A 253 -6.19 10.40 -16.44
CA VAL A 253 -5.38 11.30 -15.62
C VAL A 253 -4.49 12.11 -16.54
N ASP A 254 -4.40 13.41 -16.30
CA ASP A 254 -3.53 14.31 -17.05
C ASP A 254 -2.08 13.88 -16.98
N GLU A 255 -1.39 13.83 -18.15
CA GLU A 255 -0.01 13.32 -18.29
C GLU A 255 0.22 11.91 -17.72
N GLY A 256 -0.84 11.09 -17.65
CA GLY A 256 -0.78 9.77 -17.00
C GLY A 256 0.29 8.86 -17.58
N TYR A 257 0.44 8.83 -18.91
CA TYR A 257 1.49 8.07 -19.59
C TYR A 257 2.89 8.50 -19.15
N ASN A 258 3.15 9.82 -19.11
CA ASN A 258 4.43 10.37 -18.71
C ASN A 258 4.77 10.09 -17.24
N LYS A 259 3.78 10.20 -16.34
CA LYS A 259 3.95 9.91 -14.92
C LYS A 259 4.39 8.46 -14.68
N ILE A 260 3.74 7.50 -15.36
CA ILE A 260 4.12 6.09 -15.25
C ILE A 260 5.46 5.81 -15.93
N SER A 261 5.73 6.41 -17.12
CA SER A 261 7.03 6.30 -17.79
C SER A 261 8.18 6.76 -16.90
N ASN A 262 8.00 7.89 -16.20
CA ASN A 262 9.01 8.44 -15.29
C ASN A 262 9.27 7.50 -14.11
N MET A 263 8.23 6.90 -13.53
CA MET A 263 8.40 5.89 -12.48
C MET A 263 9.23 4.70 -12.99
N LEU A 264 8.90 4.17 -14.16
CA LEU A 264 9.60 3.03 -14.74
C LEU A 264 11.06 3.37 -15.10
N LEU A 265 11.32 4.60 -15.54
CA LEU A 265 12.67 5.08 -15.78
C LEU A 265 13.50 5.12 -14.49
N ILE A 266 12.93 5.68 -13.43
CA ILE A 266 13.58 5.73 -12.11
C ILE A 266 13.87 4.32 -11.60
N ASP A 267 12.90 3.42 -11.69
CA ASP A 267 13.09 2.01 -11.30
C ASP A 267 14.23 1.35 -12.07
N TYR A 268 14.32 1.63 -13.38
CA TYR A 268 15.40 1.10 -14.21
C TYR A 268 16.76 1.66 -13.80
N VAL A 269 16.86 2.98 -13.67
CA VAL A 269 18.12 3.67 -13.41
C VAL A 269 18.65 3.38 -12.01
N LEU A 270 17.76 3.33 -11.02
CA LEU A 270 18.12 3.07 -9.63
C LEU A 270 18.01 1.57 -9.25
N GLY A 271 17.72 0.71 -10.21
CA GLY A 271 17.69 -0.75 -10.01
C GLY A 271 16.67 -1.19 -8.99
N ASN A 272 15.44 -0.66 -9.03
CA ASN A 272 14.36 -1.15 -8.20
C ASN A 272 13.98 -2.58 -8.63
N GLU A 273 14.19 -3.55 -7.75
CA GLU A 273 13.95 -4.97 -8.03
C GLU A 273 12.54 -5.44 -7.64
N ASP A 274 11.72 -4.58 -7.01
CA ASP A 274 10.44 -4.96 -6.43
C ASP A 274 9.26 -4.06 -6.85
N ARG A 275 9.31 -3.42 -8.02
CA ARG A 275 8.16 -2.70 -8.56
C ARG A 275 7.12 -3.67 -9.09
N HIS A 276 6.36 -4.29 -8.21
CA HIS A 276 5.22 -5.13 -8.59
C HIS A 276 3.92 -4.31 -8.73
N TRP A 277 2.89 -4.89 -9.32
CA TRP A 277 1.62 -4.23 -9.63
C TRP A 277 0.82 -3.72 -8.41
N GLY A 278 1.23 -4.04 -7.20
CA GLY A 278 0.72 -3.48 -5.94
C GLY A 278 1.41 -2.19 -5.51
N ASN A 279 2.63 -1.90 -6.03
CA ASN A 279 3.47 -0.78 -5.60
C ASN A 279 3.34 0.48 -6.48
N PHE A 280 2.28 0.58 -7.26
CA PHE A 280 1.84 1.77 -8.00
C PHE A 280 0.35 1.67 -8.30
N GLY A 281 -0.28 2.77 -8.68
CA GLY A 281 -1.72 2.78 -8.92
C GLY A 281 -2.25 4.16 -9.28
N ILE A 282 -3.55 4.31 -9.15
CA ILE A 282 -4.29 5.55 -9.41
C ILE A 282 -5.02 5.96 -8.13
N LEU A 283 -5.06 7.25 -7.87
CA LEU A 283 -5.88 7.83 -6.82
C LEU A 283 -7.30 8.03 -7.32
N ARG A 284 -8.29 7.66 -6.50
CA ARG A 284 -9.70 7.75 -6.81
C ARG A 284 -10.46 8.47 -5.70
N ASN A 285 -11.41 9.30 -6.07
CA ASN A 285 -12.34 9.88 -5.10
C ASN A 285 -13.34 8.82 -4.61
N ILE A 286 -13.42 8.63 -3.29
CA ILE A 286 -14.27 7.61 -2.64
C ILE A 286 -15.77 7.82 -2.96
N LYS A 287 -16.21 9.08 -3.05
CA LYS A 287 -17.62 9.43 -3.24
C LYS A 287 -18.05 9.41 -4.70
N THR A 288 -17.23 10.01 -5.59
CA THR A 288 -17.59 10.16 -7.02
C THR A 288 -17.10 8.98 -7.86
N LEU A 289 -16.12 8.22 -7.38
CA LEU A 289 -15.39 7.15 -8.08
C LEU A 289 -14.57 7.65 -9.28
N GLU A 290 -14.35 8.96 -9.38
CA GLU A 290 -13.52 9.56 -10.42
C GLU A 290 -12.04 9.36 -10.09
N PHE A 291 -11.25 9.02 -11.09
CA PHE A 291 -9.79 9.00 -10.97
C PHE A 291 -9.29 10.45 -10.96
N VAL A 292 -8.43 10.77 -9.99
CA VAL A 292 -7.98 12.16 -9.78
C VAL A 292 -6.51 12.37 -10.15
N ASP A 293 -5.65 11.37 -9.92
CA ASP A 293 -4.23 11.41 -10.29
C ASP A 293 -3.63 10.00 -10.23
N THR A 294 -2.37 9.85 -10.68
CA THR A 294 -1.55 8.68 -10.34
C THR A 294 -1.19 8.73 -8.86
N ALA A 295 -1.01 7.57 -8.25
CA ALA A 295 -0.37 7.53 -6.93
C ALA A 295 1.04 8.15 -7.03
N PRO A 296 1.54 8.87 -6.00
CA PRO A 296 2.92 9.28 -5.94
C PRO A 296 3.83 8.03 -6.00
N ILE A 297 5.06 8.15 -6.49
CA ILE A 297 6.03 7.05 -6.48
C ILE A 297 6.33 6.67 -5.03
N PHE A 298 6.17 5.40 -4.66
CA PHE A 298 6.39 4.89 -3.30
C PHE A 298 7.00 3.50 -3.33
N ASP A 299 7.48 3.02 -2.19
CA ASP A 299 8.04 1.68 -1.98
C ASP A 299 9.25 1.39 -2.86
N ASN A 300 10.32 2.19 -2.65
CA ASN A 300 11.57 2.12 -3.39
C ASN A 300 12.70 1.46 -2.58
N GLY A 301 12.39 0.84 -1.45
CA GLY A 301 13.39 0.27 -0.54
C GLY A 301 14.29 -0.81 -1.17
N ASN A 302 13.74 -1.58 -2.11
CA ASN A 302 14.48 -2.63 -2.83
C ASN A 302 15.20 -2.10 -4.09
N SER A 303 15.72 -0.90 -4.02
CA SER A 303 16.51 -0.25 -5.09
C SER A 303 18.00 -0.26 -4.77
N LEU A 304 18.79 0.34 -5.66
CA LEU A 304 20.24 0.52 -5.51
C LEU A 304 21.01 -0.80 -5.45
N TRP A 305 20.48 -1.85 -6.10
CA TRP A 305 21.11 -3.19 -6.20
C TRP A 305 21.51 -3.79 -4.85
N ILE A 306 20.59 -3.83 -3.90
CA ILE A 306 20.77 -4.51 -2.61
C ILE A 306 21.28 -5.95 -2.79
N SER A 307 20.89 -6.63 -3.88
CA SER A 307 21.36 -7.98 -4.20
C SER A 307 22.85 -8.07 -4.62
N GLY A 308 23.54 -6.95 -4.77
CA GLY A 308 24.96 -6.91 -5.13
C GLY A 308 25.28 -7.29 -6.58
N PHE A 309 24.26 -7.50 -7.42
CA PHE A 309 24.46 -7.83 -8.83
C PHE A 309 24.24 -6.60 -9.70
N TYR A 310 25.34 -5.95 -10.10
CA TYR A 310 25.34 -4.96 -11.14
C TYR A 310 25.51 -5.63 -12.51
N ASN A 311 24.58 -5.37 -13.43
CA ASN A 311 24.72 -5.71 -14.83
C ASN A 311 24.15 -4.58 -15.69
N PRO A 312 25.02 -3.74 -16.32
CA PRO A 312 24.59 -2.57 -17.10
C PRO A 312 23.80 -2.93 -18.35
N VAL A 313 23.87 -4.18 -18.80
CA VAL A 313 23.18 -4.67 -20.00
C VAL A 313 21.80 -5.24 -19.67
N VAL A 314 21.46 -5.40 -18.38
CA VAL A 314 20.23 -6.05 -17.98
C VAL A 314 19.09 -5.04 -17.94
N LYS A 315 18.01 -5.38 -18.63
CA LYS A 315 16.68 -4.84 -18.44
C LYS A 315 16.38 -4.72 -16.94
N SER A 316 15.66 -3.68 -16.54
CA SER A 316 15.18 -3.55 -15.16
C SER A 316 14.72 -4.91 -14.66
N LYS A 317 15.20 -5.33 -13.48
CA LYS A 317 14.76 -6.56 -12.82
C LYS A 317 13.37 -6.42 -12.20
N THR A 318 12.67 -5.32 -12.47
CA THR A 318 11.32 -5.13 -11.96
C THR A 318 10.43 -6.28 -12.40
N THR A 319 9.56 -6.71 -11.53
CA THR A 319 8.60 -7.80 -11.79
C THR A 319 7.56 -7.45 -12.86
N ILE A 320 7.56 -6.23 -13.35
CA ILE A 320 6.64 -5.73 -14.39
C ILE A 320 6.97 -6.25 -15.78
N GLY A 321 8.23 -6.64 -16.06
CA GLY A 321 8.62 -7.33 -17.29
C GLY A 321 8.40 -6.56 -18.59
N TYR A 322 8.69 -5.26 -18.64
CA TYR A 322 8.56 -4.47 -19.85
C TYR A 322 9.84 -4.47 -20.70
N ASN A 323 9.66 -4.39 -22.03
CA ASN A 323 10.72 -4.39 -23.04
C ASN A 323 10.93 -3.00 -23.64
N TYR A 324 11.29 -2.01 -22.84
CA TYR A 324 11.71 -0.72 -23.37
C TYR A 324 13.21 -0.72 -23.65
N SER A 325 13.64 -0.10 -24.75
CA SER A 325 15.04 0.25 -24.88
C SER A 325 15.33 1.38 -23.87
N LEU A 326 16.48 1.33 -23.23
CA LEU A 326 16.98 2.41 -22.38
C LEU A 326 16.94 3.76 -23.11
N ARG A 327 17.28 3.77 -24.41
CA ARG A 327 17.24 4.96 -25.28
C ARG A 327 15.82 5.56 -25.36
N ASP A 328 14.77 4.73 -25.46
CA ASP A 328 13.39 5.22 -25.53
C ASP A 328 12.95 5.84 -24.20
N LEU A 329 13.39 5.26 -23.08
CA LEU A 329 13.14 5.80 -21.75
C LEU A 329 13.90 7.12 -21.53
N ILE A 330 15.17 7.20 -21.90
CA ILE A 330 16.01 8.41 -21.77
C ILE A 330 15.49 9.53 -22.68
N ASN A 331 15.11 9.23 -23.93
CA ASN A 331 14.58 10.22 -24.86
C ASN A 331 13.24 10.81 -24.38
N LYS A 332 12.45 10.05 -23.59
CA LYS A 332 11.21 10.53 -22.98
C LYS A 332 11.45 11.28 -21.68
N ALA A 333 12.54 11.02 -20.98
CA ALA A 333 12.89 11.69 -19.74
C ALA A 333 13.77 12.93 -20.02
N TYR A 334 13.20 14.06 -20.14
CA TYR A 334 13.76 15.41 -20.39
C TYR A 334 14.81 15.90 -19.33
N TYR A 335 15.54 15.04 -18.62
CA TYR A 335 16.19 15.42 -17.36
C TYR A 335 17.69 15.10 -17.25
N SER A 336 18.43 15.05 -18.35
CA SER A 336 19.87 14.68 -18.34
C SER A 336 20.71 15.49 -17.32
N SER A 337 20.48 16.80 -17.19
CA SER A 337 21.25 17.64 -16.24
C SER A 337 20.96 17.38 -14.76
N LYS A 338 19.90 16.68 -14.43
CA LYS A 338 19.53 16.37 -13.02
C LYS A 338 20.18 15.08 -12.51
N TRP A 339 20.66 14.21 -13.41
CA TRP A 339 21.29 12.94 -13.01
C TRP A 339 22.65 13.13 -12.35
N GLU A 340 23.43 14.15 -12.77
CA GLU A 340 24.67 14.51 -12.07
C GLU A 340 24.42 14.82 -10.60
N LYS A 341 23.33 15.54 -10.31
CA LYS A 341 22.94 15.86 -8.94
C LYS A 341 22.41 14.64 -8.19
N ALA A 342 21.69 13.71 -8.85
CA ALA A 342 21.31 12.44 -8.27
C ALA A 342 22.55 11.61 -7.88
N LEU A 343 23.56 11.57 -8.75
CA LEU A 343 24.82 10.92 -8.45
C LEU A 343 25.54 11.57 -7.25
N GLU A 344 25.55 12.89 -7.17
CA GLU A 344 26.10 13.64 -6.04
C GLU A 344 25.38 13.28 -4.73
N ILE A 345 24.05 13.21 -4.73
CA ILE A 345 23.24 12.82 -3.57
C ILE A 345 23.62 11.40 -3.10
N ILE A 346 23.76 10.46 -4.01
CA ILE A 346 24.18 9.08 -3.68
C ILE A 346 25.58 9.07 -3.06
N LEU A 347 26.50 9.91 -3.58
CA LEU A 347 27.89 9.96 -3.13
C LEU A 347 28.11 10.77 -1.84
N THR A 348 27.26 11.75 -1.54
CA THR A 348 27.50 12.69 -0.41
C THR A 348 27.19 12.13 0.97
N LYS A 349 26.70 10.88 1.08
CA LYS A 349 26.63 10.15 2.35
C LYS A 349 25.77 10.78 3.45
N GLU A 350 24.76 11.51 3.11
CA GLU A 350 23.79 11.96 4.10
C GLU A 350 22.97 10.82 4.72
N ALA A 351 22.98 9.63 4.12
CA ALA A 351 22.56 8.41 4.78
C ALA A 351 23.69 7.97 5.73
N LYS A 352 23.44 7.98 7.01
CA LYS A 352 24.38 7.49 8.03
C LYS A 352 24.37 5.97 8.05
N PHE A 353 25.14 5.36 7.15
CA PHE A 353 25.44 3.93 7.23
C PHE A 353 26.48 3.68 8.33
N GLU A 354 26.53 2.46 8.83
CA GLU A 354 27.45 2.08 9.89
C GLU A 354 28.91 2.17 9.45
N THR A 355 29.23 1.90 8.16
CA THR A 355 30.57 2.08 7.61
C THR A 355 30.58 2.66 6.18
N LYS A 356 31.67 3.41 5.87
CA LYS A 356 31.90 3.99 4.54
C LYS A 356 32.03 2.92 3.45
N GLU A 357 32.64 1.80 3.78
CA GLU A 357 32.93 0.69 2.85
C GLU A 357 31.64 -0.06 2.44
N GLU A 358 30.68 -0.20 3.35
CA GLU A 358 29.38 -0.79 3.05
C GLU A 358 28.57 0.08 2.07
N ILE A 359 28.60 1.40 2.27
CA ILE A 359 27.94 2.36 1.36
C ILE A 359 28.54 2.26 -0.04
N GLU A 360 29.89 2.34 -0.16
CA GLU A 360 30.56 2.32 -1.45
C GLU A 360 30.33 1.00 -2.19
N LYS A 361 30.25 -0.11 -1.48
CA LYS A 361 29.97 -1.43 -2.06
C LYS A 361 28.54 -1.54 -2.56
N GLU A 362 27.58 -1.06 -1.80
CA GLU A 362 26.16 -1.16 -2.14
C GLU A 362 25.74 -0.19 -3.24
N TYR A 363 26.31 1.02 -3.28
CA TYR A 363 25.95 2.04 -4.28
C TYR A 363 26.80 2.07 -5.53
N ASN A 364 27.88 1.29 -5.61
CA ASN A 364 28.70 1.23 -6.81
C ASN A 364 27.91 0.90 -8.10
N GLY A 365 26.89 0.05 -7.99
CA GLY A 365 26.00 -0.27 -9.09
C GLY A 365 25.20 0.94 -9.59
N ALA A 366 24.59 1.71 -8.69
CA ALA A 366 23.83 2.91 -9.02
C ALA A 366 24.73 3.98 -9.65
N VAL A 367 25.92 4.21 -9.06
CA VAL A 367 26.91 5.16 -9.57
C VAL A 367 27.39 4.78 -10.98
N GLN A 368 27.68 3.50 -11.23
CA GLN A 368 28.12 3.05 -12.54
C GLN A 368 27.01 3.13 -13.60
N ASN A 369 25.77 2.80 -13.24
CA ASN A 369 24.64 2.91 -14.15
C ASN A 369 24.36 4.37 -14.53
N LEU A 370 24.38 5.27 -13.53
CA LEU A 370 24.21 6.69 -13.80
C LEU A 370 25.34 7.21 -14.70
N LYS A 371 26.59 6.83 -14.47
CA LYS A 371 27.71 7.19 -15.35
C LYS A 371 27.50 6.68 -16.75
N HIS A 372 27.11 5.41 -16.94
CA HIS A 372 26.88 4.83 -18.27
C HIS A 372 25.73 5.49 -19.04
N ILE A 373 24.75 6.07 -18.35
CA ILE A 373 23.66 6.83 -18.97
C ILE A 373 24.15 8.18 -19.50
N PHE A 374 25.21 8.75 -18.88
CA PHE A 374 25.80 10.04 -19.30
C PHE A 374 26.89 9.93 -20.31
N GLU A 375 27.55 8.79 -20.46
CA GLU A 375 28.48 8.46 -21.53
C GLU A 375 27.77 8.00 -22.81
#